data_31101f70a78e27797fc390552a9bf3cb
#
_entry.id   31101f70a78e27797fc390552a9bf3cb
#
_cell.length_a   1.000
_cell.length_b   1.000
_cell.length_c   1.000
_cell.angle_alpha   90.00
_cell.angle_beta   90.00
_cell.angle_gamma   90.00
#
_symmetry.space_group_name_H-M   'P 1'
#
loop_
_entity.id
_entity.type
_entity.pdbx_description
1 polymer ?
#
loop_
_entity_poly.entity_id
_entity_poly.type
_entity_poly.pdbx_seq_one_letter_code
_entity_poly.pdbx_strand_id
1 'polypeptide(L)'
;MPAYYLEALTVTLGLILLMAEAFSTNRSKAWIGGIAAAGLAVVLALVFIAIGPDAKPDAAWAKWPLWNFYQFDGLARFYKAFALVCTLLVILLSIDFRSVLARFTDHPGSEDGTGEFYALPVFACAGMMWMASAKDLAGAFVALELVTITFYILVAYMRRNVGSLEAGVKYLILGALSTGFLVYGIAWIYGATGTMNLSALPAALSHVQSPAFLLFGIALVMVALGFKIGAVPMQAWIPDVYQGAPTPITAFLSVGSKAAGFILLIRFLTPFLGEGSPVRHQVLTLLLILACATLLFGNLAAIAQTNFKRLLAYSSIAHAGFLLLALAAWNNLDSAAGLGSVKTVSFYLATYLIMTLGAFFVLGQIRIQTDGERIEDFNGLGKRNPLLALALTVLLAALAGVPLTAGFLGKFFVFSLAVKQGLWWGVGFAAVGAAAGFYYYFKTIRAMWWQPAADDAKALVLPPITKVCVAVLTISVIVFGVYQQPLLALLQ
;
A
#
# COMPACT_ATOMS: atom_id res chain seq x y z
N MET A 1 5.03 26.77 2.48
CA MET A 1 4.74 26.48 3.90
C MET A 1 5.66 25.36 4.38
N PRO A 2 6.04 25.31 5.67
CA PRO A 2 6.81 24.19 6.22
C PRO A 2 6.10 22.85 6.04
N ALA A 3 6.85 21.82 5.66
CA ALA A 3 6.27 20.54 5.24
C ALA A 3 5.53 19.78 6.37
N TYR A 4 5.94 19.93 7.62
CA TYR A 4 5.27 19.27 8.76
C TYR A 4 3.83 19.74 9.02
N TYR A 5 3.40 20.88 8.45
CA TYR A 5 1.99 21.27 8.49
C TYR A 5 1.09 20.32 7.70
N LEU A 6 1.62 19.56 6.76
CA LEU A 6 0.82 18.60 5.99
C LEU A 6 0.20 17.54 6.89
N GLU A 7 0.99 16.92 7.78
CA GLU A 7 0.51 15.95 8.75
C GLU A 7 -0.41 16.60 9.79
N ALA A 8 -0.03 17.78 10.28
CA ALA A 8 -0.85 18.52 11.24
C ALA A 8 -2.25 18.81 10.67
N LEU A 9 -2.33 19.31 9.43
CA LEU A 9 -3.59 19.56 8.74
C LEU A 9 -4.39 18.27 8.52
N THR A 10 -3.71 17.16 8.17
CA THR A 10 -4.37 15.87 7.98
C THR A 10 -4.95 15.34 9.29
N VAL A 11 -4.20 15.41 10.39
CA VAL A 11 -4.70 15.05 11.73
C VAL A 11 -5.86 15.95 12.15
N THR A 12 -5.74 17.27 11.95
CA THR A 12 -6.81 18.23 12.24
C THR A 12 -8.07 17.94 11.45
N LEU A 13 -7.94 17.60 10.16
CA LEU A 13 -9.06 17.13 9.34
C LEU A 13 -9.72 15.89 9.96
N GLY A 14 -8.94 14.87 10.36
CA GLY A 14 -9.46 13.67 11.03
C GLY A 14 -10.24 14.00 12.31
N LEU A 15 -9.74 14.94 13.14
CA LEU A 15 -10.43 15.40 14.35
C LEU A 15 -11.74 16.13 14.02
N ILE A 16 -11.74 17.00 13.00
CA ILE A 16 -12.95 17.68 12.53
C ILE A 16 -14.01 16.65 12.09
N LEU A 17 -13.61 15.61 11.36
CA LEU A 17 -14.54 14.56 10.90
C LEU A 17 -15.13 13.77 12.08
N LEU A 18 -14.34 13.46 13.11
CA LEU A 18 -14.84 12.80 14.33
C LEU A 18 -15.82 13.70 15.09
N MET A 19 -15.51 14.99 15.21
CA MET A 19 -16.45 15.94 15.83
C MET A 19 -17.73 16.09 15.00
N ALA A 20 -17.59 16.13 13.68
CA ALA A 20 -18.73 16.19 12.77
C ALA A 20 -19.64 14.96 12.92
N GLU A 21 -19.10 13.76 13.11
CA GLU A 21 -19.90 12.56 13.40
C GLU A 21 -20.57 12.66 14.77
N ALA A 22 -19.81 13.02 15.82
CA ALA A 22 -20.31 13.08 17.19
C ALA A 22 -21.51 14.04 17.38
N PHE A 23 -21.51 15.15 16.64
CA PHE A 23 -22.55 16.17 16.73
C PHE A 23 -23.59 16.10 15.60
N SER A 24 -23.44 15.19 14.63
CA SER A 24 -24.34 15.09 13.49
C SER A 24 -25.59 14.33 13.82
N THR A 25 -26.75 14.96 13.63
CA THR A 25 -28.07 14.33 13.68
C THR A 25 -28.58 13.85 12.33
N ASN A 26 -27.80 14.06 11.25
CA ASN A 26 -28.18 13.67 9.90
C ASN A 26 -28.20 12.15 9.75
N ARG A 27 -29.26 11.61 9.17
CA ARG A 27 -29.40 10.17 8.91
C ARG A 27 -28.39 9.62 7.91
N SER A 28 -27.99 10.40 6.91
CA SER A 28 -26.94 10.01 5.97
C SER A 28 -25.62 10.66 6.35
N LYS A 29 -24.56 9.87 6.46
CA LYS A 29 -23.20 10.32 6.81
C LYS A 29 -22.30 10.52 5.58
N ALA A 30 -22.83 10.39 4.37
CA ALA A 30 -22.06 10.57 3.13
C ALA A 30 -21.40 11.95 3.00
N TRP A 31 -22.00 13.01 3.59
CA TRP A 31 -21.45 14.36 3.59
C TRP A 31 -20.12 14.46 4.36
N ILE A 32 -19.94 13.64 5.41
CA ILE A 32 -18.67 13.55 6.17
C ILE A 32 -17.57 12.99 5.23
N GLY A 33 -17.92 11.95 4.45
CA GLY A 33 -17.04 11.44 3.39
C GLY A 33 -16.69 12.50 2.34
N GLY A 34 -17.66 13.36 1.97
CA GLY A 34 -17.44 14.49 1.07
C GLY A 34 -16.45 15.52 1.63
N ILE A 35 -16.57 15.89 2.91
CA ILE A 35 -15.61 16.77 3.61
C ILE A 35 -14.23 16.13 3.68
N ALA A 36 -14.16 14.84 4.00
CA ALA A 36 -12.90 14.09 4.03
C ALA A 36 -12.20 14.14 2.65
N ALA A 37 -12.94 13.87 1.57
CA ALA A 37 -12.41 13.90 0.22
C ALA A 37 -11.92 15.31 -0.19
N ALA A 38 -12.72 16.35 0.09
CA ALA A 38 -12.35 17.75 -0.19
C ALA A 38 -11.11 18.18 0.62
N GLY A 39 -11.07 17.87 1.92
CA GLY A 39 -9.92 18.18 2.77
C GLY A 39 -8.64 17.48 2.32
N LEU A 40 -8.71 16.18 1.99
CA LEU A 40 -7.56 15.44 1.44
C LEU A 40 -7.08 16.01 0.11
N ALA A 41 -8.00 16.44 -0.77
CA ALA A 41 -7.64 17.09 -2.04
C ALA A 41 -6.90 18.43 -1.81
N VAL A 42 -7.33 19.23 -0.81
CA VAL A 42 -6.64 20.46 -0.42
C VAL A 42 -5.23 20.13 0.11
N VAL A 43 -5.09 19.18 1.02
CA VAL A 43 -3.76 18.78 1.54
C VAL A 43 -2.87 18.25 0.42
N LEU A 44 -3.43 17.49 -0.54
CA LEU A 44 -2.69 17.01 -1.71
C LEU A 44 -2.14 18.18 -2.55
N ALA A 45 -2.93 19.21 -2.81
CA ALA A 45 -2.45 20.40 -3.50
C ALA A 45 -1.33 21.12 -2.72
N LEU A 46 -1.43 21.15 -1.38
CA LEU A 46 -0.42 21.76 -0.51
C LEU A 46 0.92 20.99 -0.49
N VAL A 47 0.95 19.70 -0.80
CA VAL A 47 2.20 18.90 -0.90
C VAL A 47 3.17 19.52 -1.91
N PHE A 48 2.66 20.05 -3.03
CA PHE A 48 3.49 20.60 -4.10
C PHE A 48 4.08 21.98 -3.80
N ILE A 49 3.51 22.70 -2.84
CA ILE A 49 4.02 24.01 -2.37
C ILE A 49 4.73 23.93 -1.01
N ALA A 50 4.76 22.75 -0.40
CA ALA A 50 5.47 22.51 0.85
C ALA A 50 6.99 22.53 0.64
N ILE A 51 7.73 23.05 1.63
CA ILE A 51 9.19 23.20 1.60
C ILE A 51 9.83 22.63 2.86
N GLY A 52 11.04 22.09 2.69
CA GLY A 52 11.92 21.67 3.79
C GLY A 52 12.77 22.82 4.35
N PRO A 53 13.60 22.55 5.38
CA PRO A 53 14.44 23.55 6.03
C PRO A 53 15.48 24.15 5.08
N ASP A 54 16.02 23.34 4.16
CA ASP A 54 17.08 23.76 3.22
C ASP A 54 16.61 24.85 2.23
N ALA A 55 15.32 24.92 1.95
CA ALA A 55 14.74 25.92 1.05
C ALA A 55 14.70 27.34 1.65
N LYS A 56 14.69 27.45 2.99
CA LYS A 56 14.72 28.73 3.73
C LYS A 56 15.44 28.56 5.07
N PRO A 57 16.79 28.42 5.08
CA PRO A 57 17.57 28.11 6.28
C PRO A 57 17.51 29.20 7.36
N ASP A 58 17.27 30.44 6.98
CA ASP A 58 17.18 31.58 7.91
C ASP A 58 15.83 31.69 8.62
N ALA A 59 14.83 30.95 8.21
CA ALA A 59 13.52 30.98 8.84
C ALA A 59 13.57 30.34 10.24
N ALA A 60 12.89 30.95 11.22
CA ALA A 60 12.87 30.44 12.60
C ALA A 60 12.45 28.96 12.69
N TRP A 61 11.46 28.54 11.88
CA TRP A 61 10.97 27.16 11.83
C TRP A 61 11.98 26.15 11.25
N ALA A 62 12.95 26.61 10.41
CA ALA A 62 13.98 25.74 9.85
C ALA A 62 14.98 25.27 10.92
N LYS A 63 15.08 26.01 12.02
CA LYS A 63 15.97 25.68 13.16
C LYS A 63 15.29 24.84 14.24
N TRP A 64 14.05 24.42 14.06
CA TRP A 64 13.34 23.63 15.06
C TRP A 64 13.92 22.23 15.22
N PRO A 65 13.99 21.69 16.45
CA PRO A 65 14.50 20.33 16.71
C PRO A 65 13.73 19.23 16.00
N LEU A 66 12.50 19.50 15.55
CA LEU A 66 11.66 18.57 14.79
C LEU A 66 12.39 18.00 13.57
N TRP A 67 13.25 18.76 12.90
CA TRP A 67 14.02 18.33 11.74
C TRP A 67 15.09 17.27 12.04
N ASN A 68 15.36 16.99 13.31
CA ASN A 68 16.18 15.85 13.71
C ASN A 68 15.43 14.52 13.54
N PHE A 69 14.10 14.54 13.57
CA PHE A 69 13.21 13.37 13.48
C PHE A 69 12.48 13.28 12.14
N TYR A 70 12.47 14.36 11.38
CA TYR A 70 11.64 14.55 10.20
C TYR A 70 12.46 15.09 9.04
N GLN A 71 12.25 14.55 7.84
CA GLN A 71 12.88 15.03 6.60
C GLN A 71 11.85 15.22 5.50
N PHE A 72 12.10 16.18 4.60
CA PHE A 72 11.24 16.45 3.46
C PHE A 72 12.07 16.58 2.19
N ASP A 73 12.27 15.46 1.51
CA ASP A 73 12.95 15.31 0.24
C ASP A 73 11.96 14.92 -0.88
N GLY A 74 12.44 14.73 -2.11
CA GLY A 74 11.61 14.31 -3.25
C GLY A 74 10.87 13.00 -2.98
N LEU A 75 11.54 12.05 -2.29
CA LEU A 75 10.94 10.77 -1.93
C LEU A 75 9.79 10.94 -0.92
N ALA A 76 9.97 11.77 0.11
CA ALA A 76 8.91 12.09 1.07
C ALA A 76 7.73 12.78 0.38
N ARG A 77 8.00 13.74 -0.51
CA ARG A 77 6.96 14.43 -1.31
C ARG A 77 6.14 13.45 -2.12
N PHE A 78 6.79 12.55 -2.85
CA PHE A 78 6.12 11.52 -3.65
C PHE A 78 5.22 10.61 -2.81
N TYR A 79 5.74 10.04 -1.71
CA TYR A 79 4.96 9.11 -0.90
C TYR A 79 3.86 9.79 -0.07
N LYS A 80 3.98 11.07 0.26
CA LYS A 80 2.88 11.85 0.84
C LYS A 80 1.76 12.06 -0.18
N ALA A 81 2.09 12.46 -1.40
CA ALA A 81 1.11 12.55 -2.48
C ALA A 81 0.44 11.19 -2.74
N PHE A 82 1.24 10.12 -2.77
CA PHE A 82 0.74 8.74 -2.91
C PHE A 82 -0.26 8.37 -1.80
N ALA A 83 0.08 8.61 -0.53
CA ALA A 83 -0.79 8.32 0.61
C ALA A 83 -2.12 9.09 0.53
N LEU A 84 -2.04 10.38 0.18
CA LEU A 84 -3.22 11.25 0.03
C LEU A 84 -4.13 10.80 -1.13
N VAL A 85 -3.56 10.49 -2.31
CA VAL A 85 -4.32 9.97 -3.46
C VAL A 85 -4.96 8.63 -3.13
N CYS A 86 -4.21 7.71 -2.51
CA CYS A 86 -4.72 6.41 -2.09
C CYS A 86 -5.89 6.57 -1.10
N THR A 87 -5.73 7.41 -0.07
CA THR A 87 -6.76 7.64 0.94
C THR A 87 -7.99 8.32 0.34
N LEU A 88 -7.79 9.31 -0.54
CA LEU A 88 -8.88 9.97 -1.27
C LEU A 88 -9.74 8.95 -2.05
N LEU A 89 -9.11 8.09 -2.83
CA LEU A 89 -9.80 7.05 -3.60
C LEU A 89 -10.52 6.04 -2.69
N VAL A 90 -9.91 5.69 -1.56
CA VAL A 90 -10.55 4.81 -0.55
C VAL A 90 -11.77 5.47 0.08
N ILE A 91 -11.72 6.77 0.40
CA ILE A 91 -12.89 7.53 0.89
C ILE A 91 -14.00 7.55 -0.14
N LEU A 92 -13.68 7.80 -1.43
CA LEU A 92 -14.68 7.76 -2.51
C LEU A 92 -15.32 6.37 -2.64
N LEU A 93 -14.53 5.29 -2.57
CA LEU A 93 -15.04 3.92 -2.54
C LEU A 93 -15.92 3.67 -1.32
N SER A 94 -15.56 4.21 -0.16
CA SER A 94 -16.31 4.07 1.10
C SER A 94 -17.67 4.75 1.05
N ILE A 95 -17.79 5.89 0.36
CA ILE A 95 -19.07 6.59 0.18
C ILE A 95 -20.10 5.70 -0.54
N ASP A 96 -19.68 5.01 -1.58
CA ASP A 96 -20.56 4.09 -2.31
C ASP A 96 -20.85 2.82 -1.49
N PHE A 97 -19.87 2.36 -0.70
CA PHE A 97 -19.95 1.13 0.09
C PHE A 97 -20.80 1.27 1.39
N ARG A 98 -21.25 2.50 1.75
CA ARG A 98 -21.97 2.79 3.01
C ARG A 98 -23.21 1.92 3.22
N SER A 99 -23.94 1.56 2.16
CA SER A 99 -25.12 0.70 2.23
C SER A 99 -24.81 -0.71 2.72
N VAL A 100 -23.61 -1.23 2.43
CA VAL A 100 -23.15 -2.51 2.95
C VAL A 100 -22.70 -2.34 4.41
N LEU A 101 -21.98 -1.27 4.75
CA LEU A 101 -21.57 -0.99 6.12
C LEU A 101 -22.76 -0.88 7.07
N ALA A 102 -23.81 -0.16 6.67
CA ALA A 102 -25.02 0.04 7.45
C ALA A 102 -25.74 -1.26 7.86
N ARG A 103 -25.51 -2.37 7.11
CA ARG A 103 -26.08 -3.69 7.47
C ARG A 103 -25.40 -4.32 8.69
N PHE A 104 -24.16 -3.93 8.99
CA PHE A 104 -23.29 -4.55 10.00
C PHE A 104 -22.93 -3.61 11.15
N THR A 105 -23.63 -2.46 11.28
CA THR A 105 -23.55 -1.56 12.43
C THR A 105 -24.38 -2.09 13.61
N ASP A 106 -24.29 -1.45 14.76
CA ASP A 106 -25.06 -1.80 15.95
C ASP A 106 -26.58 -1.62 15.72
N HIS A 107 -26.96 -0.68 14.84
CA HIS A 107 -28.33 -0.44 14.39
C HIS A 107 -28.46 -0.74 12.89
N PRO A 108 -28.71 -2.01 12.47
CA PRO A 108 -28.77 -2.38 11.06
C PRO A 108 -29.77 -1.54 10.27
N GLY A 109 -29.27 -0.98 9.14
CA GLY A 109 -30.05 -0.09 8.28
C GLY A 109 -29.92 1.40 8.61
N SER A 110 -29.24 1.77 9.73
CA SER A 110 -28.82 3.14 10.03
C SER A 110 -27.38 3.38 9.63
N GLU A 111 -27.08 4.59 9.15
CA GLU A 111 -25.71 5.06 8.94
C GLU A 111 -25.09 5.69 10.22
N ASP A 112 -25.78 5.63 11.38
CA ASP A 112 -25.24 6.16 12.62
C ASP A 112 -23.99 5.42 13.05
N GLY A 113 -22.95 6.17 13.43
CA GLY A 113 -21.62 5.64 13.74
C GLY A 113 -20.77 5.25 12.50
N THR A 114 -21.26 5.48 11.28
CA THR A 114 -20.45 5.19 10.07
C THR A 114 -19.50 6.33 9.67
N GLY A 115 -19.64 7.52 10.26
CA GLY A 115 -18.75 8.66 9.99
C GLY A 115 -17.30 8.43 10.43
N GLU A 116 -17.10 7.64 11.50
CA GLU A 116 -15.77 7.21 11.94
C GLU A 116 -15.02 6.44 10.83
N PHE A 117 -15.75 5.71 9.97
CA PHE A 117 -15.19 5.00 8.83
C PHE A 117 -14.55 5.92 7.78
N TYR A 118 -14.91 7.21 7.77
CA TYR A 118 -14.25 8.21 6.94
C TYR A 118 -13.11 8.92 7.68
N ALA A 119 -13.21 9.09 9.01
CA ALA A 119 -12.19 9.77 9.80
C ALA A 119 -10.94 8.93 10.02
N LEU A 120 -11.10 7.64 10.34
CA LEU A 120 -9.98 6.73 10.64
C LEU A 120 -8.98 6.59 9.47
N PRO A 121 -9.38 6.43 8.19
CA PRO A 121 -8.43 6.44 7.08
C PRO A 121 -7.60 7.73 6.97
N VAL A 122 -8.14 8.88 7.40
CA VAL A 122 -7.42 10.16 7.40
C VAL A 122 -6.30 10.15 8.45
N PHE A 123 -6.52 9.57 9.64
CA PHE A 123 -5.44 9.38 10.62
C PHE A 123 -4.38 8.39 10.13
N ALA A 124 -4.78 7.28 9.49
CA ALA A 124 -3.83 6.37 8.88
C ALA A 124 -3.01 7.08 7.79
N CYS A 125 -3.62 7.96 6.99
CA CYS A 125 -2.93 8.78 6.00
C CYS A 125 -1.85 9.66 6.63
N ALA A 126 -2.13 10.34 7.73
CA ALA A 126 -1.14 11.15 8.46
C ALA A 126 0.04 10.30 8.94
N GLY A 127 -0.24 9.11 9.48
CA GLY A 127 0.81 8.15 9.86
C GLY A 127 1.67 7.70 8.68
N MET A 128 1.06 7.37 7.53
CA MET A 128 1.78 7.00 6.31
C MET A 128 2.64 8.15 5.77
N MET A 129 2.15 9.38 5.84
CA MET A 129 2.91 10.58 5.47
C MET A 129 4.12 10.77 6.37
N TRP A 130 3.96 10.55 7.69
CA TRP A 130 5.08 10.63 8.62
C TRP A 130 6.11 9.52 8.39
N MET A 131 5.68 8.27 8.12
CA MET A 131 6.59 7.18 7.75
C MET A 131 7.49 7.55 6.56
N ALA A 132 6.94 8.26 5.56
CA ALA A 132 7.69 8.74 4.41
C ALA A 132 8.76 9.80 4.79
N SER A 133 8.52 10.55 5.85
CA SER A 133 9.41 11.61 6.36
C SER A 133 10.27 11.18 7.55
N ALA A 134 10.17 9.93 8.01
CA ALA A 134 10.89 9.47 9.18
C ALA A 134 12.42 9.53 8.97
N LYS A 135 13.11 10.18 9.89
CA LYS A 135 14.56 10.32 9.95
C LYS A 135 15.16 9.63 11.17
N ASP A 136 14.30 9.15 12.05
CA ASP A 136 14.64 8.52 13.31
C ASP A 136 13.82 7.25 13.51
N LEU A 137 14.42 6.19 14.10
CA LEU A 137 13.78 4.90 14.29
C LEU A 137 12.61 4.96 15.29
N ALA A 138 12.68 5.81 16.33
CA ALA A 138 11.58 5.98 17.27
C ALA A 138 10.40 6.72 16.63
N GLY A 139 10.67 7.78 15.86
CA GLY A 139 9.65 8.48 15.07
C GLY A 139 8.99 7.56 14.03
N ALA A 140 9.77 6.70 13.37
CA ALA A 140 9.29 5.69 12.45
C ALA A 140 8.36 4.67 13.12
N PHE A 141 8.72 4.21 14.33
CA PHE A 141 7.90 3.32 15.15
C PHE A 141 6.55 3.96 15.49
N VAL A 142 6.52 5.19 16.01
CA VAL A 142 5.27 5.88 16.38
C VAL A 142 4.36 6.07 15.16
N ALA A 143 4.93 6.46 14.02
CA ALA A 143 4.17 6.61 12.78
C ALA A 143 3.57 5.28 12.29
N LEU A 144 4.34 4.19 12.38
CA LEU A 144 3.89 2.84 12.03
C LEU A 144 2.76 2.38 12.94
N GLU A 145 2.85 2.65 14.25
CA GLU A 145 1.80 2.27 15.21
C GLU A 145 0.51 3.06 15.00
N LEU A 146 0.58 4.35 14.68
CA LEU A 146 -0.60 5.12 14.32
C LEU A 146 -1.36 4.47 13.15
N VAL A 147 -0.64 4.06 12.12
CA VAL A 147 -1.22 3.34 10.97
C VAL A 147 -1.79 1.99 11.41
N THR A 148 -1.03 1.22 12.19
CA THR A 148 -1.35 -0.16 12.54
C THR A 148 -2.58 -0.25 13.44
N ILE A 149 -2.64 0.57 14.52
CA ILE A 149 -3.78 0.64 15.45
C ILE A 149 -5.06 1.07 14.71
N THR A 150 -4.93 2.07 13.82
CA THR A 150 -6.06 2.53 13.01
C THR A 150 -6.61 1.40 12.14
N PHE A 151 -5.74 0.61 11.52
CA PHE A 151 -6.19 -0.53 10.72
C PHE A 151 -6.77 -1.68 11.55
N TYR A 152 -6.36 -1.90 12.80
CA TYR A 152 -7.01 -2.90 13.66
C TYR A 152 -8.49 -2.59 13.83
N ILE A 153 -8.82 -1.31 14.07
CA ILE A 153 -10.21 -0.85 14.21
C ILE A 153 -10.95 -0.97 12.87
N LEU A 154 -10.35 -0.51 11.77
CA LEU A 154 -10.97 -0.51 10.45
C LEU A 154 -11.25 -1.92 9.92
N VAL A 155 -10.38 -2.90 10.17
CA VAL A 155 -10.56 -4.30 9.76
C VAL A 155 -11.73 -4.93 10.49
N ALA A 156 -11.88 -4.68 11.80
CA ALA A 156 -12.96 -5.20 12.64
C ALA A 156 -14.23 -4.34 12.62
N TYR A 157 -14.32 -3.36 11.70
CA TYR A 157 -15.36 -2.33 11.74
C TYR A 157 -16.79 -2.87 11.60
N MET A 158 -17.00 -3.92 10.82
CA MET A 158 -18.30 -4.56 10.66
C MET A 158 -18.60 -5.44 11.88
N ARG A 159 -19.05 -4.84 13.00
CA ARG A 159 -19.22 -5.47 14.32
C ARG A 159 -20.17 -6.67 14.34
N ARG A 160 -21.12 -6.74 13.41
CA ARG A 160 -22.06 -7.88 13.27
C ARG A 160 -21.63 -8.90 12.21
N ASN A 161 -20.43 -8.76 11.66
CA ASN A 161 -19.85 -9.73 10.73
C ASN A 161 -18.73 -10.51 11.42
N VAL A 162 -18.98 -11.79 11.71
CA VAL A 162 -18.02 -12.68 12.38
C VAL A 162 -16.68 -12.73 11.63
N GLY A 163 -16.71 -12.75 10.28
CA GLY A 163 -15.50 -12.75 9.47
C GLY A 163 -14.65 -11.48 9.63
N SER A 164 -15.30 -10.31 9.80
CA SER A 164 -14.61 -9.04 10.07
C SER A 164 -13.97 -9.01 11.46
N LEU A 165 -14.68 -9.52 12.48
CA LEU A 165 -14.15 -9.61 13.83
C LEU A 165 -12.97 -10.60 13.91
N GLU A 166 -13.11 -11.78 13.31
CA GLU A 166 -12.02 -12.76 13.22
C GLU A 166 -10.80 -12.20 12.53
N ALA A 167 -10.99 -11.51 11.40
CA ALA A 167 -9.91 -10.83 10.68
C ALA A 167 -9.23 -9.78 11.56
N GLY A 168 -10.00 -8.98 12.30
CA GLY A 168 -9.48 -7.98 13.23
C GLY A 168 -8.64 -8.58 14.34
N VAL A 169 -9.10 -9.66 14.98
CA VAL A 169 -8.36 -10.36 16.04
C VAL A 169 -7.07 -10.96 15.50
N LYS A 170 -7.11 -11.65 14.35
CA LYS A 170 -5.91 -12.21 13.71
C LYS A 170 -4.89 -11.11 13.39
N TYR A 171 -5.35 -9.98 12.85
CA TYR A 171 -4.49 -8.86 12.50
C TYR A 171 -3.88 -8.20 13.74
N LEU A 172 -4.67 -8.02 14.81
CA LEU A 172 -4.21 -7.46 16.09
C LEU A 172 -3.13 -8.34 16.73
N ILE A 173 -3.36 -9.66 16.86
CA ILE A 173 -2.42 -10.56 17.54
C ILE A 173 -1.09 -10.63 16.78
N LEU A 174 -1.15 -10.87 15.47
CA LEU A 174 0.06 -10.99 14.65
C LEU A 174 0.77 -9.63 14.48
N GLY A 175 -0.01 -8.54 14.43
CA GLY A 175 0.54 -7.19 14.37
C GLY A 175 1.25 -6.80 15.67
N ALA A 176 0.67 -7.06 16.82
CA ALA A 176 1.30 -6.79 18.13
C ALA A 176 2.61 -7.59 18.30
N LEU A 177 2.64 -8.84 17.84
CA LEU A 177 3.87 -9.63 17.82
C LEU A 177 4.93 -8.98 16.91
N SER A 178 4.52 -8.51 15.72
CA SER A 178 5.39 -7.81 14.78
C SER A 178 5.97 -6.52 15.39
N THR A 179 5.15 -5.76 16.11
CA THR A 179 5.60 -4.56 16.86
C THR A 179 6.66 -4.90 17.91
N GLY A 180 6.48 -6.01 18.64
CA GLY A 180 7.48 -6.51 19.57
C GLY A 180 8.84 -6.77 18.91
N PHE A 181 8.85 -7.41 17.73
CA PHE A 181 10.07 -7.60 16.96
C PHE A 181 10.69 -6.27 16.50
N LEU A 182 9.87 -5.29 16.10
CA LEU A 182 10.35 -3.98 15.68
C LEU A 182 11.09 -3.27 16.82
N VAL A 183 10.44 -3.14 17.98
CA VAL A 183 11.02 -2.45 19.15
C VAL A 183 12.30 -3.13 19.62
N TYR A 184 12.27 -4.47 19.70
CA TYR A 184 13.45 -5.23 20.12
C TYR A 184 14.60 -5.10 19.11
N GLY A 185 14.29 -5.13 17.80
CA GLY A 185 15.28 -4.89 16.74
C GLY A 185 15.89 -3.49 16.79
N ILE A 186 15.07 -2.46 17.04
CA ILE A 186 15.54 -1.07 17.23
C ILE A 186 16.49 -1.00 18.44
N ALA A 187 16.15 -1.65 19.56
CA ALA A 187 17.01 -1.68 20.74
C ALA A 187 18.38 -2.31 20.45
N TRP A 188 18.44 -3.41 19.69
CA TRP A 188 19.70 -4.03 19.28
C TRP A 188 20.53 -3.14 18.34
N ILE A 189 19.88 -2.45 17.39
CA ILE A 189 20.57 -1.51 16.50
C ILE A 189 21.13 -0.35 17.30
N TYR A 190 20.35 0.22 18.22
CA TYR A 190 20.81 1.28 19.11
C TYR A 190 21.97 0.81 19.99
N GLY A 191 21.87 -0.38 20.60
CA GLY A 191 22.94 -0.96 21.40
C GLY A 191 24.26 -1.17 20.63
N ALA A 192 24.17 -1.49 19.32
CA ALA A 192 25.33 -1.69 18.46
C ALA A 192 25.94 -0.39 17.91
N THR A 193 25.13 0.67 17.72
CA THR A 193 25.53 1.89 17.01
C THR A 193 25.51 3.16 17.84
N GLY A 194 24.82 3.15 19.00
CA GLY A 194 24.63 4.32 19.87
C GLY A 194 23.68 5.39 19.30
N THR A 195 23.02 5.15 18.15
CA THR A 195 22.14 6.13 17.52
C THR A 195 20.85 5.51 16.95
N MET A 196 19.74 6.26 17.04
CA MET A 196 18.48 5.95 16.37
C MET A 196 18.27 6.76 15.08
N ASN A 197 19.12 7.78 14.84
CA ASN A 197 18.99 8.66 13.69
C ASN A 197 19.54 8.00 12.44
N LEU A 198 18.69 7.81 11.43
CA LEU A 198 19.01 7.12 10.17
C LEU A 198 20.14 7.83 9.40
N SER A 199 20.24 9.17 9.52
CA SER A 199 21.31 9.92 8.84
C SER A 199 22.66 9.82 9.54
N ALA A 200 22.69 9.50 10.84
CA ALA A 200 23.91 9.31 11.61
C ALA A 200 24.44 7.85 11.57
N LEU A 201 23.57 6.89 11.22
CA LEU A 201 23.93 5.47 11.16
C LEU A 201 25.15 5.17 10.27
N PRO A 202 25.30 5.73 9.04
CA PRO A 202 26.45 5.41 8.19
C PRO A 202 27.80 5.71 8.86
N ALA A 203 27.89 6.80 9.61
CA ALA A 203 29.09 7.14 10.37
C ALA A 203 29.32 6.19 11.55
N ALA A 204 28.24 5.80 12.25
CA ALA A 204 28.31 4.89 13.38
C ALA A 204 28.71 3.45 12.95
N LEU A 205 28.38 3.02 11.74
CA LEU A 205 28.69 1.68 11.23
C LEU A 205 30.21 1.41 11.15
N SER A 206 31.03 2.43 10.96
CA SER A 206 32.50 2.29 10.94
C SER A 206 33.11 1.93 12.30
N HIS A 207 32.36 2.12 13.38
CA HIS A 207 32.79 1.87 14.75
C HIS A 207 32.15 0.62 15.40
N VAL A 208 31.30 -0.11 14.64
CA VAL A 208 30.63 -1.30 15.16
C VAL A 208 31.61 -2.43 15.41
N GLN A 209 31.78 -2.81 16.68
CA GLN A 209 32.69 -3.87 17.08
C GLN A 209 32.21 -5.27 16.73
N SER A 210 30.89 -5.50 16.77
CA SER A 210 30.28 -6.80 16.47
C SER A 210 29.17 -6.68 15.44
N PRO A 211 29.45 -6.94 14.15
CA PRO A 211 28.44 -6.96 13.09
C PRO A 211 27.29 -7.96 13.35
N ALA A 212 27.53 -9.01 14.14
CA ALA A 212 26.51 -10.03 14.43
C ALA A 212 25.33 -9.45 15.22
N PHE A 213 25.57 -8.61 16.24
CA PHE A 213 24.51 -7.97 17.01
C PHE A 213 23.71 -6.97 16.16
N LEU A 214 24.40 -6.24 15.30
CA LEU A 214 23.74 -5.34 14.35
C LEU A 214 22.86 -6.13 13.36
N LEU A 215 23.37 -7.21 12.78
CA LEU A 215 22.61 -8.09 11.87
C LEU A 215 21.40 -8.70 12.56
N PHE A 216 21.51 -9.10 13.81
CA PHE A 216 20.37 -9.60 14.58
C PHE A 216 19.29 -8.52 14.73
N GLY A 217 19.66 -7.28 15.09
CA GLY A 217 18.73 -6.16 15.15
C GLY A 217 18.07 -5.87 13.79
N ILE A 218 18.85 -5.84 12.70
CA ILE A 218 18.35 -5.65 11.35
C ILE A 218 17.37 -6.78 10.98
N ALA A 219 17.69 -8.02 11.28
CA ALA A 219 16.81 -9.16 10.97
C ALA A 219 15.46 -9.04 11.71
N LEU A 220 15.44 -8.64 12.97
CA LEU A 220 14.21 -8.41 13.73
C LEU A 220 13.35 -7.27 13.13
N VAL A 221 13.96 -6.15 12.75
CA VAL A 221 13.26 -5.07 12.06
C VAL A 221 12.75 -5.54 10.69
N MET A 222 13.53 -6.36 9.96
CA MET A 222 13.09 -6.95 8.69
C MET A 222 11.90 -7.90 8.86
N VAL A 223 11.80 -8.65 9.96
CA VAL A 223 10.61 -9.44 10.30
C VAL A 223 9.40 -8.53 10.47
N ALA A 224 9.52 -7.44 11.21
CA ALA A 224 8.43 -6.50 11.44
C ALA A 224 7.97 -5.78 10.16
N LEU A 225 8.91 -5.24 9.40
CA LEU A 225 8.59 -4.62 8.11
C LEU A 225 8.11 -5.64 7.08
N GLY A 226 8.64 -6.87 7.11
CA GLY A 226 8.18 -8.01 6.33
C GLY A 226 6.71 -8.34 6.59
N PHE A 227 6.27 -8.32 7.85
CA PHE A 227 4.85 -8.42 8.20
C PHE A 227 4.03 -7.31 7.52
N LYS A 228 4.49 -6.06 7.61
CA LYS A 228 3.76 -4.90 7.06
C LYS A 228 3.60 -4.95 5.55
N ILE A 229 4.64 -5.37 4.82
CA ILE A 229 4.60 -5.46 3.35
C ILE A 229 4.07 -6.79 2.83
N GLY A 230 3.95 -7.78 3.70
CA GLY A 230 3.48 -9.13 3.35
C GLY A 230 4.53 -10.04 2.75
N ALA A 231 5.78 -9.93 3.20
CA ALA A 231 6.86 -10.84 2.80
C ALA A 231 6.73 -12.20 3.48
N VAL A 232 7.11 -13.26 2.78
CA VAL A 232 7.22 -14.61 3.35
C VAL A 232 8.44 -14.67 4.29
N PRO A 233 8.31 -15.26 5.50
CA PRO A 233 7.19 -16.04 6.04
C PRO A 233 6.15 -15.24 6.85
N MET A 234 6.19 -13.91 6.88
CA MET A 234 5.33 -13.07 7.73
C MET A 234 3.98 -12.70 7.08
N GLN A 235 3.65 -13.23 5.92
CA GLN A 235 2.45 -12.93 5.11
C GLN A 235 1.15 -13.59 5.63
N ALA A 236 1.20 -14.46 6.62
CA ALA A 236 0.09 -15.35 7.00
C ALA A 236 -1.24 -14.63 7.31
N TRP A 237 -1.17 -13.38 7.75
CA TRP A 237 -2.35 -12.57 8.06
C TRP A 237 -3.11 -12.06 6.83
N ILE A 238 -2.43 -11.88 5.68
CA ILE A 238 -2.98 -11.15 4.53
C ILE A 238 -4.23 -11.81 3.94
N PRO A 239 -4.26 -13.12 3.64
CA PRO A 239 -5.41 -13.73 2.98
C PRO A 239 -6.68 -13.64 3.82
N ASP A 240 -6.58 -13.87 5.13
CA ASP A 240 -7.72 -13.89 6.04
C ASP A 240 -8.22 -12.47 6.35
N VAL A 241 -7.28 -11.54 6.59
CA VAL A 241 -7.62 -10.13 6.85
C VAL A 241 -8.22 -9.47 5.62
N TYR A 242 -7.68 -9.70 4.42
CA TYR A 242 -8.25 -9.13 3.21
C TYR A 242 -9.66 -9.68 2.93
N GLN A 243 -9.89 -10.96 3.18
CA GLN A 243 -11.20 -11.56 2.98
C GLN A 243 -12.23 -11.05 3.99
N GLY A 244 -11.86 -10.90 5.27
CA GLY A 244 -12.80 -10.51 6.33
C GLY A 244 -13.05 -9.01 6.44
N ALA A 245 -12.06 -8.16 6.12
CA ALA A 245 -12.20 -6.70 6.22
C ALA A 245 -13.24 -6.13 5.25
N PRO A 246 -13.84 -4.96 5.55
CA PRO A 246 -14.64 -4.21 4.57
C PRO A 246 -13.84 -3.95 3.28
N THR A 247 -14.48 -4.09 2.12
CA THR A 247 -13.78 -3.98 0.81
C THR A 247 -12.96 -2.70 0.62
N PRO A 248 -13.43 -1.49 1.04
CA PRO A 248 -12.61 -0.28 0.99
C PRO A 248 -11.34 -0.37 1.86
N ILE A 249 -11.43 -1.03 3.01
CA ILE A 249 -10.29 -1.20 3.92
C ILE A 249 -9.30 -2.23 3.38
N THR A 250 -9.80 -3.30 2.76
CA THR A 250 -8.94 -4.23 2.04
C THR A 250 -8.16 -3.53 0.92
N ALA A 251 -8.81 -2.65 0.16
CA ALA A 251 -8.17 -1.82 -0.87
C ALA A 251 -7.07 -0.93 -0.27
N PHE A 252 -7.36 -0.29 0.86
CA PHE A 252 -6.41 0.59 1.57
C PHE A 252 -5.21 -0.18 2.12
N LEU A 253 -5.43 -1.34 2.74
CA LEU A 253 -4.36 -2.24 3.22
C LEU A 253 -3.46 -2.71 2.07
N SER A 254 -4.08 -3.08 0.93
CA SER A 254 -3.33 -3.66 -0.19
C SER A 254 -2.41 -2.65 -0.87
N VAL A 255 -2.75 -1.37 -0.85
CA VAL A 255 -2.03 -0.30 -1.55
C VAL A 255 -1.36 0.67 -0.59
N GLY A 256 -2.14 1.40 0.21
CA GLY A 256 -1.64 2.47 1.08
C GLY A 256 -0.69 1.98 2.16
N SER A 257 -1.16 1.02 2.99
CA SER A 257 -0.34 0.43 4.05
C SER A 257 0.92 -0.26 3.51
N LYS A 258 0.81 -0.93 2.35
CA LYS A 258 1.95 -1.58 1.71
C LYS A 258 2.99 -0.56 1.23
N ALA A 259 2.57 0.51 0.55
CA ALA A 259 3.48 1.56 0.10
C ALA A 259 4.17 2.25 1.27
N ALA A 260 3.45 2.52 2.37
CA ALA A 260 4.02 3.05 3.60
C ALA A 260 5.05 2.09 4.22
N GLY A 261 4.78 0.77 4.19
CA GLY A 261 5.75 -0.24 4.59
C GLY A 261 7.02 -0.24 3.73
N PHE A 262 6.88 -0.12 2.41
CA PHE A 262 8.02 -0.07 1.49
C PHE A 262 8.84 1.20 1.62
N ILE A 263 8.22 2.39 1.78
CA ILE A 263 9.01 3.61 2.01
C ILE A 263 9.77 3.55 3.32
N LEU A 264 9.14 3.03 4.38
CA LEU A 264 9.84 2.85 5.65
C LEU A 264 10.98 1.84 5.52
N LEU A 265 10.78 0.74 4.78
CA LEU A 265 11.84 -0.23 4.49
C LEU A 265 12.99 0.41 3.70
N ILE A 266 12.71 1.23 2.70
CA ILE A 266 13.73 1.98 1.95
C ILE A 266 14.51 2.90 2.89
N ARG A 267 13.82 3.72 3.72
CA ARG A 267 14.46 4.61 4.70
C ARG A 267 15.36 3.84 5.66
N PHE A 268 14.85 2.71 6.16
CA PHE A 268 15.58 1.84 7.07
C PHE A 268 16.81 1.21 6.43
N LEU A 269 16.71 0.71 5.19
CA LEU A 269 17.79 -0.01 4.51
C LEU A 269 18.89 0.90 3.98
N THR A 270 18.57 2.13 3.59
CA THR A 270 19.52 3.06 2.96
C THR A 270 20.85 3.19 3.71
N PRO A 271 20.88 3.38 5.06
CA PRO A 271 22.14 3.46 5.82
C PRO A 271 22.99 2.21 5.74
N PHE A 272 22.37 1.03 5.69
CA PHE A 272 23.06 -0.27 5.74
C PHE A 272 23.54 -0.75 4.37
N LEU A 273 23.00 -0.19 3.29
CA LEU A 273 23.31 -0.59 1.91
C LEU A 273 24.32 0.33 1.21
N GLY A 274 24.87 1.33 1.93
CA GLY A 274 25.95 2.18 1.46
C GLY A 274 27.23 1.38 1.15
N GLU A 275 28.12 1.96 0.33
CA GLU A 275 29.45 1.40 0.07
C GLU A 275 30.27 1.40 1.36
N GLY A 276 30.95 0.29 1.64
CA GLY A 276 31.73 0.12 2.88
C GLY A 276 30.93 -0.32 4.12
N SER A 277 29.62 -0.51 4.03
CA SER A 277 28.85 -1.05 5.15
C SER A 277 29.23 -2.52 5.44
N PRO A 278 29.57 -2.87 6.70
CA PRO A 278 30.01 -4.22 7.06
C PRO A 278 28.92 -5.28 6.93
N VAL A 279 27.64 -4.87 6.78
CA VAL A 279 26.47 -5.76 6.73
C VAL A 279 25.77 -5.79 5.38
N ARG A 280 26.26 -5.01 4.40
CA ARG A 280 25.60 -4.84 3.08
C ARG A 280 25.31 -6.17 2.39
N HIS A 281 26.31 -7.04 2.30
CA HIS A 281 26.17 -8.32 1.58
C HIS A 281 25.10 -9.22 2.21
N GLN A 282 25.11 -9.33 3.54
CA GLN A 282 24.16 -10.15 4.30
C GLN A 282 22.73 -9.62 4.16
N VAL A 283 22.55 -8.29 4.21
CA VAL A 283 21.23 -7.65 4.05
C VAL A 283 20.69 -7.87 2.63
N LEU A 284 21.52 -7.71 1.60
CA LEU A 284 21.11 -7.98 0.21
C LEU A 284 20.77 -9.44 -0.02
N THR A 285 21.54 -10.38 0.56
CA THR A 285 21.25 -11.81 0.49
C THR A 285 19.93 -12.14 1.18
N LEU A 286 19.67 -11.57 2.35
CA LEU A 286 18.38 -11.74 3.06
C LEU A 286 17.22 -11.23 2.22
N LEU A 287 17.34 -10.03 1.63
CA LEU A 287 16.32 -9.48 0.74
C LEU A 287 16.05 -10.38 -0.47
N LEU A 288 17.09 -10.95 -1.08
CA LEU A 288 16.93 -11.87 -2.21
C LEU A 288 16.20 -13.15 -1.82
N ILE A 289 16.54 -13.74 -0.68
CA ILE A 289 15.86 -14.94 -0.15
C ILE A 289 14.38 -14.64 0.12
N LEU A 290 14.07 -13.52 0.80
CA LEU A 290 12.70 -13.09 1.06
C LEU A 290 11.94 -12.82 -0.24
N ALA A 291 12.58 -12.20 -1.24
CA ALA A 291 11.97 -11.94 -2.53
C ALA A 291 11.60 -13.25 -3.26
N CYS A 292 12.54 -14.20 -3.37
CA CYS A 292 12.31 -15.49 -4.03
C CYS A 292 11.19 -16.28 -3.35
N ALA A 293 11.23 -16.39 -2.02
CA ALA A 293 10.20 -17.08 -1.24
C ALA A 293 8.81 -16.44 -1.41
N THR A 294 8.76 -15.09 -1.39
CA THR A 294 7.52 -14.31 -1.53
C THR A 294 6.93 -14.43 -2.93
N LEU A 295 7.77 -14.37 -3.97
CA LEU A 295 7.37 -14.58 -5.37
C LEU A 295 6.77 -15.98 -5.56
N LEU A 296 7.44 -17.01 -5.06
CA LEU A 296 6.99 -18.39 -5.22
C LEU A 296 5.67 -18.62 -4.49
N PHE A 297 5.63 -18.34 -3.19
CA PHE A 297 4.47 -18.60 -2.34
C PHE A 297 3.24 -17.81 -2.81
N GLY A 298 3.39 -16.48 -3.03
CA GLY A 298 2.26 -15.62 -3.39
C GLY A 298 1.60 -16.05 -4.70
N ASN A 299 2.39 -16.36 -5.73
CA ASN A 299 1.85 -16.75 -7.03
C ASN A 299 1.23 -18.15 -7.02
N LEU A 300 1.88 -19.15 -6.41
CA LEU A 300 1.34 -20.51 -6.37
C LEU A 300 0.05 -20.60 -5.56
N ALA A 301 -0.02 -19.91 -4.42
CA ALA A 301 -1.22 -19.91 -3.59
C ALA A 301 -2.39 -19.16 -4.22
N ALA A 302 -2.14 -18.16 -5.10
CA ALA A 302 -3.18 -17.44 -5.84
C ALA A 302 -3.95 -18.33 -6.83
N ILE A 303 -3.29 -19.34 -7.42
CA ILE A 303 -3.87 -20.22 -8.46
C ILE A 303 -5.15 -20.91 -7.98
N ALA A 304 -5.14 -21.44 -6.75
CA ALA A 304 -6.24 -22.21 -6.18
C ALA A 304 -7.43 -21.36 -5.69
N GLN A 305 -7.30 -20.04 -5.65
CA GLN A 305 -8.31 -19.20 -5.04
C GLN A 305 -9.59 -19.12 -5.87
N THR A 306 -10.74 -19.14 -5.16
CA THR A 306 -12.09 -18.96 -5.72
C THR A 306 -12.75 -17.67 -5.24
N ASN A 307 -12.34 -17.13 -4.09
CA ASN A 307 -12.77 -15.80 -3.62
C ASN A 307 -11.85 -14.74 -4.24
N PHE A 308 -12.45 -13.71 -4.87
CA PHE A 308 -11.70 -12.68 -5.59
C PHE A 308 -10.88 -11.78 -4.66
N LYS A 309 -11.40 -11.43 -3.47
CA LYS A 309 -10.60 -10.69 -2.46
C LYS A 309 -9.38 -11.48 -2.01
N ARG A 310 -9.54 -12.78 -1.78
CA ARG A 310 -8.46 -13.67 -1.36
C ARG A 310 -7.45 -13.89 -2.51
N LEU A 311 -7.91 -13.93 -3.76
CA LEU A 311 -7.03 -13.92 -4.93
C LEU A 311 -6.19 -12.65 -4.98
N LEU A 312 -6.81 -11.47 -4.81
CA LEU A 312 -6.08 -10.19 -4.74
C LEU A 312 -5.12 -10.12 -3.54
N ALA A 313 -5.42 -10.80 -2.43
CA ALA A 313 -4.53 -10.91 -1.29
C ALA A 313 -3.22 -11.66 -1.64
N TYR A 314 -3.32 -12.82 -2.26
CA TYR A 314 -2.13 -13.56 -2.70
C TYR A 314 -1.40 -12.87 -3.84
N SER A 315 -2.13 -12.25 -4.76
CA SER A 315 -1.57 -11.35 -5.76
C SER A 315 -0.74 -10.22 -5.11
N SER A 316 -1.27 -9.61 -4.05
CA SER A 316 -0.59 -8.57 -3.29
C SER A 316 0.72 -9.06 -2.65
N ILE A 317 0.76 -10.32 -2.17
CA ILE A 317 1.99 -10.98 -1.70
C ILE A 317 2.98 -11.14 -2.86
N ALA A 318 2.52 -11.64 -4.01
CA ALA A 318 3.37 -11.82 -5.19
C ALA A 318 3.99 -10.49 -5.66
N HIS A 319 3.20 -9.39 -5.70
CA HIS A 319 3.70 -8.06 -6.04
C HIS A 319 4.72 -7.54 -5.01
N ALA A 320 4.57 -7.85 -3.71
CA ALA A 320 5.60 -7.53 -2.72
C ALA A 320 6.92 -8.28 -3.01
N GLY A 321 6.85 -9.49 -3.54
CA GLY A 321 8.04 -10.24 -3.98
C GLY A 321 8.81 -9.55 -5.12
N PHE A 322 8.10 -8.99 -6.12
CA PHE A 322 8.73 -8.17 -7.17
C PHE A 322 9.40 -6.91 -6.61
N LEU A 323 8.75 -6.22 -5.68
CA LEU A 323 9.30 -5.03 -5.03
C LEU A 323 10.53 -5.36 -4.17
N LEU A 324 10.50 -6.48 -3.44
CA LEU A 324 11.66 -6.97 -2.68
C LEU A 324 12.83 -7.34 -3.60
N LEU A 325 12.56 -7.92 -4.77
CA LEU A 325 13.60 -8.23 -5.76
C LEU A 325 14.27 -6.95 -6.27
N ALA A 326 13.51 -5.87 -6.49
CA ALA A 326 14.06 -4.57 -6.86
C ALA A 326 14.96 -3.98 -5.75
N LEU A 327 14.62 -4.21 -4.46
CA LEU A 327 15.46 -3.79 -3.33
C LEU A 327 16.68 -4.71 -3.15
N ALA A 328 16.56 -6.02 -3.41
CA ALA A 328 17.69 -6.94 -3.39
C ALA A 328 18.73 -6.61 -4.47
N ALA A 329 18.27 -6.04 -5.59
CA ALA A 329 19.11 -5.53 -6.67
C ALA A 329 19.63 -4.09 -6.41
N TRP A 330 19.93 -3.75 -5.18
CA TRP A 330 20.19 -2.38 -4.73
C TRP A 330 21.22 -1.64 -5.61
N ASN A 331 20.70 -0.63 -6.28
CA ASN A 331 21.48 0.34 -7.05
C ASN A 331 20.73 1.68 -7.01
N ASN A 332 21.35 2.71 -6.46
CA ASN A 332 20.74 4.04 -6.35
C ASN A 332 21.13 4.97 -7.51
N LEU A 333 21.97 4.50 -8.42
CA LEU A 333 22.40 5.29 -9.56
C LEU A 333 21.43 5.08 -10.72
N ASP A 334 20.80 6.18 -11.18
CA ASP A 334 20.13 6.17 -12.47
C ASP A 334 21.19 6.10 -13.57
N SER A 335 20.98 5.23 -14.53
CA SER A 335 21.82 5.12 -15.72
C SER A 335 20.98 5.34 -16.98
N ALA A 336 21.60 5.69 -18.08
CA ALA A 336 20.95 5.79 -19.39
C ALA A 336 20.17 4.50 -19.77
N ALA A 337 20.52 3.39 -19.12
CA ALA A 337 19.95 2.07 -19.37
C ALA A 337 18.94 1.61 -18.29
N GLY A 338 18.51 2.44 -17.33
CA GLY A 338 17.46 2.06 -16.36
C GLY A 338 17.43 2.89 -15.07
N LEU A 339 16.36 2.70 -14.32
CA LEU A 339 16.09 3.36 -13.05
C LEU A 339 16.86 2.68 -11.90
N GLY A 340 17.25 3.45 -10.89
CA GLY A 340 17.73 2.92 -9.62
C GLY A 340 16.62 2.18 -8.82
N SER A 341 17.04 1.42 -7.80
CA SER A 341 16.12 0.57 -7.01
C SER A 341 14.97 1.35 -6.38
N VAL A 342 15.25 2.50 -5.78
CA VAL A 342 14.23 3.34 -5.11
C VAL A 342 13.19 3.85 -6.10
N LYS A 343 13.63 4.37 -7.26
CA LYS A 343 12.73 4.84 -8.32
C LYS A 343 11.94 3.69 -8.95
N THR A 344 12.56 2.52 -9.15
CA THR A 344 11.87 1.31 -9.64
C THR A 344 10.75 0.89 -8.71
N VAL A 345 11.01 0.82 -7.40
CA VAL A 345 9.99 0.48 -6.39
C VAL A 345 8.87 1.52 -6.36
N SER A 346 9.21 2.81 -6.39
CA SER A 346 8.24 3.91 -6.34
C SER A 346 7.35 3.93 -7.58
N PHE A 347 7.92 3.75 -8.77
CA PHE A 347 7.17 3.63 -10.03
C PHE A 347 6.23 2.42 -10.00
N TYR A 348 6.74 1.27 -9.55
CA TYR A 348 5.93 0.06 -9.44
C TYR A 348 4.75 0.24 -8.49
N LEU A 349 4.96 0.83 -7.31
CA LEU A 349 3.90 1.11 -6.35
C LEU A 349 2.85 2.07 -6.90
N ALA A 350 3.26 3.11 -7.66
CA ALA A 350 2.31 4.03 -8.28
C ALA A 350 1.44 3.33 -9.34
N THR A 351 2.02 2.48 -10.18
CA THR A 351 1.24 1.68 -11.13
C THR A 351 0.35 0.66 -10.43
N TYR A 352 0.85 0.03 -9.37
CA TYR A 352 0.10 -0.91 -8.53
C TYR A 352 -1.11 -0.25 -7.86
N LEU A 353 -0.97 1.01 -7.38
CA LEU A 353 -2.09 1.79 -6.84
C LEU A 353 -3.25 1.87 -7.85
N ILE A 354 -2.95 2.28 -9.07
CA ILE A 354 -3.94 2.51 -10.12
C ILE A 354 -4.67 1.21 -10.47
N MET A 355 -3.93 0.13 -10.70
CA MET A 355 -4.46 -1.17 -11.09
C MET A 355 -5.31 -1.78 -9.97
N THR A 356 -4.80 -1.77 -8.76
CA THR A 356 -5.41 -2.47 -7.62
C THR A 356 -6.64 -1.74 -7.12
N LEU A 357 -6.58 -0.41 -6.93
CA LEU A 357 -7.76 0.36 -6.52
C LEU A 357 -8.86 0.27 -7.59
N GLY A 358 -8.52 0.32 -8.88
CA GLY A 358 -9.48 0.10 -9.96
C GLY A 358 -10.21 -1.24 -9.83
N ALA A 359 -9.48 -2.34 -9.59
CA ALA A 359 -10.07 -3.65 -9.37
C ALA A 359 -10.97 -3.69 -8.12
N PHE A 360 -10.60 -3.00 -7.03
CA PHE A 360 -11.42 -2.91 -5.82
C PHE A 360 -12.66 -2.04 -5.99
N PHE A 361 -12.62 -1.00 -6.82
CA PHE A 361 -13.85 -0.25 -7.18
C PHE A 361 -14.85 -1.15 -7.88
N VAL A 362 -14.40 -1.99 -8.82
CA VAL A 362 -15.28 -2.96 -9.50
C VAL A 362 -15.80 -4.00 -8.52
N LEU A 363 -14.92 -4.60 -7.69
CA LEU A 363 -15.33 -5.56 -6.66
C LEU A 363 -16.35 -4.96 -5.68
N GLY A 364 -16.15 -3.70 -5.25
CA GLY A 364 -17.08 -2.98 -4.38
C GLY A 364 -18.50 -2.92 -4.98
N GLN A 365 -18.61 -2.66 -6.28
CA GLN A 365 -19.91 -2.64 -6.97
C GLN A 365 -20.54 -4.02 -7.09
N ILE A 366 -19.75 -5.06 -7.36
CA ILE A 366 -20.25 -6.45 -7.32
C ILE A 366 -20.78 -6.75 -5.92
N ARG A 367 -20.01 -6.47 -4.86
CA ARG A 367 -20.41 -6.70 -3.47
C ARG A 367 -21.71 -5.96 -3.08
N ILE A 368 -21.87 -4.70 -3.51
CA ILE A 368 -23.05 -3.89 -3.20
C ILE A 368 -24.31 -4.48 -3.87
N GLN A 369 -24.20 -4.99 -5.10
CA GLN A 369 -25.35 -5.36 -5.91
C GLN A 369 -25.66 -6.86 -5.92
N THR A 370 -24.67 -7.73 -5.67
CA THR A 370 -24.86 -9.20 -5.69
C THR A 370 -24.62 -9.84 -4.31
N ASP A 371 -24.11 -9.09 -3.34
CA ASP A 371 -23.68 -9.57 -2.03
C ASP A 371 -22.55 -10.63 -2.08
N GLY A 372 -21.96 -10.85 -3.26
CA GLY A 372 -20.92 -11.84 -3.54
C GLY A 372 -19.51 -11.25 -3.66
N GLU A 373 -18.49 -12.11 -3.43
CA GLU A 373 -17.07 -11.77 -3.59
C GLU A 373 -16.30 -12.92 -4.26
N ARG A 374 -17.01 -13.94 -4.75
CA ARG A 374 -16.41 -15.07 -5.45
C ARG A 374 -16.17 -14.73 -6.92
N ILE A 375 -15.26 -15.45 -7.56
CA ILE A 375 -15.02 -15.30 -9.01
C ILE A 375 -16.28 -15.60 -9.81
N GLU A 376 -17.14 -16.49 -9.32
CA GLU A 376 -18.43 -16.86 -9.94
C GLU A 376 -19.42 -15.68 -9.98
N ASP A 377 -19.35 -14.74 -9.03
CA ASP A 377 -20.22 -13.55 -9.00
C ASP A 377 -19.93 -12.57 -10.15
N PHE A 378 -18.78 -12.74 -10.82
CA PHE A 378 -18.40 -12.01 -12.03
C PHE A 378 -18.87 -12.67 -13.31
N ASN A 379 -19.49 -13.88 -13.26
CA ASN A 379 -19.96 -14.59 -14.45
C ASN A 379 -20.91 -13.72 -15.28
N GLY A 380 -20.66 -13.68 -16.58
CA GLY A 380 -21.49 -12.93 -17.53
C GLY A 380 -21.45 -11.42 -17.36
N LEU A 381 -20.49 -10.86 -16.62
CA LEU A 381 -20.35 -9.41 -16.42
C LEU A 381 -20.29 -8.65 -17.76
N GLY A 382 -19.67 -9.25 -18.79
CA GLY A 382 -19.61 -8.70 -20.14
C GLY A 382 -20.97 -8.42 -20.76
N LYS A 383 -22.01 -9.21 -20.41
CA LYS A 383 -23.40 -8.97 -20.83
C LYS A 383 -24.16 -8.04 -19.88
N ARG A 384 -23.88 -8.10 -18.58
CA ARG A 384 -24.55 -7.32 -17.53
C ARG A 384 -24.10 -5.85 -17.52
N ASN A 385 -22.82 -5.59 -17.72
CA ASN A 385 -22.23 -4.26 -17.87
C ASN A 385 -20.90 -4.38 -18.65
N PRO A 386 -20.90 -4.22 -19.98
CA PRO A 386 -19.71 -4.43 -20.82
C PRO A 386 -18.59 -3.44 -20.55
N LEU A 387 -18.90 -2.19 -20.18
CA LEU A 387 -17.87 -1.18 -19.84
C LEU A 387 -17.13 -1.54 -18.55
N LEU A 388 -17.86 -2.02 -17.54
CA LEU A 388 -17.26 -2.46 -16.28
C LEU A 388 -16.40 -3.71 -16.47
N ALA A 389 -16.88 -4.67 -17.29
CA ALA A 389 -16.12 -5.87 -17.64
C ALA A 389 -14.83 -5.53 -18.41
N LEU A 390 -14.90 -4.59 -19.37
CA LEU A 390 -13.74 -4.12 -20.11
C LEU A 390 -12.74 -3.43 -19.19
N ALA A 391 -13.21 -2.54 -18.31
CA ALA A 391 -12.34 -1.87 -17.33
C ALA A 391 -11.61 -2.88 -16.44
N LEU A 392 -12.32 -3.84 -15.85
CA LEU A 392 -11.70 -4.87 -15.01
C LEU A 392 -10.75 -5.76 -15.83
N THR A 393 -11.07 -6.06 -17.08
CA THR A 393 -10.18 -6.81 -17.99
C THR A 393 -8.85 -6.09 -18.19
N VAL A 394 -8.87 -4.77 -18.47
CA VAL A 394 -7.64 -3.96 -18.62
C VAL A 394 -6.84 -3.92 -17.32
N LEU A 395 -7.51 -3.72 -16.18
CA LEU A 395 -6.85 -3.66 -14.86
C LEU A 395 -6.19 -5.00 -14.48
N LEU A 396 -6.88 -6.13 -14.70
CA LEU A 396 -6.34 -7.47 -14.42
C LEU A 396 -5.22 -7.85 -15.42
N ALA A 397 -5.36 -7.50 -16.68
CA ALA A 397 -4.32 -7.67 -17.70
C ALA A 397 -3.05 -6.87 -17.33
N ALA A 398 -3.24 -5.66 -16.80
CA ALA A 398 -2.12 -4.85 -16.31
C ALA A 398 -1.45 -5.46 -15.07
N LEU A 399 -2.21 -5.98 -14.11
CA LEU A 399 -1.68 -6.73 -12.96
C LEU A 399 -0.92 -7.98 -13.40
N ALA A 400 -1.39 -8.67 -14.45
CA ALA A 400 -0.67 -9.77 -15.07
C ALA A 400 0.65 -9.30 -15.72
N GLY A 401 0.70 -8.08 -16.24
CA GLY A 401 1.86 -7.51 -16.92
C GLY A 401 1.78 -7.66 -18.44
N VAL A 402 0.58 -7.44 -19.02
CA VAL A 402 0.41 -7.41 -20.47
C VAL A 402 1.09 -6.17 -21.06
N PRO A 403 1.86 -6.28 -22.16
CA PRO A 403 2.49 -5.13 -22.82
C PRO A 403 1.48 -3.99 -23.10
N LEU A 404 2.00 -2.77 -23.21
CA LEU A 404 1.24 -1.51 -23.35
C LEU A 404 0.47 -1.09 -22.09
N THR A 405 0.64 -1.77 -20.97
CA THR A 405 0.07 -1.37 -19.68
C THR A 405 1.15 -0.92 -18.71
N ALA A 406 0.77 -0.06 -17.76
CA ALA A 406 1.68 0.42 -16.72
C ALA A 406 2.27 -0.71 -15.84
N GLY A 407 1.50 -1.79 -15.63
CA GLY A 407 1.97 -2.96 -14.88
C GLY A 407 3.08 -3.74 -15.55
N PHE A 408 3.09 -3.79 -16.89
CA PHE A 408 4.21 -4.35 -17.66
C PHE A 408 5.50 -3.55 -17.42
N LEU A 409 5.45 -2.23 -17.52
CA LEU A 409 6.63 -1.39 -17.31
C LEU A 409 7.18 -1.53 -15.89
N GLY A 410 6.31 -1.59 -14.86
CA GLY A 410 6.74 -1.84 -13.49
C GLY A 410 7.54 -3.14 -13.36
N LYS A 411 7.01 -4.24 -13.88
CA LYS A 411 7.72 -5.54 -13.90
C LYS A 411 8.99 -5.47 -14.73
N PHE A 412 8.93 -4.86 -15.92
CA PHE A 412 10.09 -4.72 -16.81
C PHE A 412 11.27 -4.01 -16.13
N PHE A 413 11.04 -2.92 -15.40
CA PHE A 413 12.10 -2.23 -14.65
C PHE A 413 12.70 -3.11 -13.55
N VAL A 414 11.88 -3.90 -12.84
CA VAL A 414 12.37 -4.86 -11.84
C VAL A 414 13.24 -5.94 -12.49
N PHE A 415 12.77 -6.53 -13.58
CA PHE A 415 13.57 -7.53 -14.33
C PHE A 415 14.88 -6.95 -14.86
N SER A 416 14.82 -5.77 -15.48
CA SER A 416 16.01 -5.08 -16.01
C SER A 416 17.06 -4.83 -14.93
N LEU A 417 16.60 -4.38 -13.74
CA LEU A 417 17.48 -4.12 -12.60
C LEU A 417 18.09 -5.42 -12.05
N ALA A 418 17.29 -6.47 -11.87
CA ALA A 418 17.75 -7.76 -11.36
C ALA A 418 18.75 -8.45 -12.29
N VAL A 419 18.52 -8.37 -13.62
CA VAL A 419 19.46 -8.89 -14.65
C VAL A 419 20.79 -8.13 -14.60
N LYS A 420 20.76 -6.79 -14.53
CA LYS A 420 21.98 -5.96 -14.44
C LYS A 420 22.82 -6.27 -13.20
N GLN A 421 22.18 -6.63 -12.08
CA GLN A 421 22.86 -7.00 -10.85
C GLN A 421 23.22 -8.50 -10.79
N GLY A 422 22.96 -9.27 -11.85
CA GLY A 422 23.28 -10.70 -11.92
C GLY A 422 22.46 -11.59 -11.00
N LEU A 423 21.27 -11.15 -10.56
CA LEU A 423 20.40 -11.90 -9.62
C LEU A 423 19.56 -12.96 -10.35
N TRP A 424 20.23 -13.90 -11.03
CA TRP A 424 19.59 -14.90 -11.92
C TRP A 424 18.54 -15.77 -11.22
N TRP A 425 18.76 -16.16 -9.97
CA TRP A 425 17.75 -16.86 -9.18
C TRP A 425 16.48 -16.02 -8.99
N GLY A 426 16.64 -14.74 -8.62
CA GLY A 426 15.51 -13.81 -8.49
C GLY A 426 14.77 -13.64 -9.83
N VAL A 427 15.48 -13.52 -10.94
CA VAL A 427 14.92 -13.43 -12.29
C VAL A 427 14.11 -14.69 -12.63
N GLY A 428 14.64 -15.89 -12.32
CA GLY A 428 13.95 -17.16 -12.56
C GLY A 428 12.65 -17.27 -11.77
N PHE A 429 12.66 -16.98 -10.46
CA PHE A 429 11.45 -16.98 -9.63
C PHE A 429 10.44 -15.91 -10.07
N ALA A 430 10.92 -14.73 -10.47
CA ALA A 430 10.06 -13.66 -10.98
C ALA A 430 9.39 -14.05 -12.31
N ALA A 431 10.09 -14.75 -13.21
CA ALA A 431 9.53 -15.23 -14.48
C ALA A 431 8.44 -16.29 -14.26
N VAL A 432 8.69 -17.27 -13.37
CA VAL A 432 7.67 -18.27 -12.96
C VAL A 432 6.47 -17.57 -12.33
N GLY A 433 6.71 -16.58 -11.45
CA GLY A 433 5.66 -15.81 -10.82
C GLY A 433 4.82 -15.00 -11.83
N ALA A 434 5.46 -14.39 -12.82
CA ALA A 434 4.74 -13.68 -13.88
C ALA A 434 3.84 -14.61 -14.69
N ALA A 435 4.34 -15.80 -15.07
CA ALA A 435 3.56 -16.81 -15.79
C ALA A 435 2.35 -17.30 -14.97
N ALA A 436 2.52 -17.58 -13.67
CA ALA A 436 1.42 -17.93 -12.77
C ALA A 436 0.40 -16.78 -12.66
N GLY A 437 0.86 -15.52 -12.65
CA GLY A 437 0.03 -14.33 -12.64
C GLY A 437 -0.93 -14.27 -13.81
N PHE A 438 -0.47 -14.56 -15.01
CA PHE A 438 -1.34 -14.66 -16.19
C PHE A 438 -2.48 -15.64 -15.94
N TYR A 439 -2.20 -16.84 -15.42
CA TYR A 439 -3.21 -17.86 -15.23
C TYR A 439 -4.34 -17.40 -14.30
N TYR A 440 -4.03 -16.92 -13.10
CA TYR A 440 -5.08 -16.64 -12.12
C TYR A 440 -5.85 -15.34 -12.40
N TYR A 441 -5.26 -14.34 -13.05
CA TYR A 441 -6.01 -13.16 -13.49
C TYR A 441 -6.90 -13.48 -14.68
N PHE A 442 -6.42 -14.24 -15.66
CA PHE A 442 -7.22 -14.65 -16.81
C PHE A 442 -8.36 -15.60 -16.44
N LYS A 443 -8.24 -16.37 -15.34
CA LYS A 443 -9.35 -17.13 -14.77
C LYS A 443 -10.55 -16.23 -14.46
N THR A 444 -10.35 -15.03 -13.89
CA THR A 444 -11.43 -14.06 -13.63
C THR A 444 -11.92 -13.42 -14.92
N ILE A 445 -11.03 -13.08 -15.86
CA ILE A 445 -11.42 -12.55 -17.17
C ILE A 445 -12.31 -13.55 -17.92
N ARG A 446 -11.94 -14.84 -17.87
CA ARG A 446 -12.75 -15.92 -18.44
C ARG A 446 -14.14 -15.98 -17.81
N ALA A 447 -14.27 -15.84 -16.50
CA ALA A 447 -15.57 -15.81 -15.82
C ALA A 447 -16.45 -14.67 -16.33
N MET A 448 -15.88 -13.48 -16.51
CA MET A 448 -16.64 -12.30 -16.98
C MET A 448 -17.18 -12.42 -18.40
N TRP A 449 -16.41 -13.02 -19.31
CA TRP A 449 -16.73 -12.99 -20.74
C TRP A 449 -17.31 -14.28 -21.29
N TRP A 450 -16.93 -15.45 -20.78
CA TRP A 450 -17.28 -16.76 -21.35
C TRP A 450 -18.20 -17.60 -20.47
N GLN A 451 -18.34 -17.28 -19.17
CA GLN A 451 -19.28 -17.99 -18.32
C GLN A 451 -20.67 -17.33 -18.39
N PRO A 452 -21.77 -18.11 -18.40
CA PRO A 452 -23.11 -17.56 -18.36
C PRO A 452 -23.35 -16.83 -17.02
N ALA A 453 -24.10 -15.74 -17.07
CA ALA A 453 -24.63 -15.13 -15.85
C ALA A 453 -25.66 -16.06 -15.19
N ALA A 454 -25.88 -15.93 -13.87
CA ALA A 454 -27.00 -16.58 -13.21
C ALA A 454 -28.32 -16.12 -13.83
N ASP A 455 -29.35 -16.99 -13.83
CA ASP A 455 -30.64 -16.72 -14.51
C ASP A 455 -31.35 -15.47 -13.97
N ASP A 456 -31.13 -15.12 -12.71
CA ASP A 456 -31.70 -13.95 -12.01
C ASP A 456 -30.78 -12.71 -12.03
N ALA A 457 -29.64 -12.78 -12.74
CA ALA A 457 -28.63 -11.73 -12.72
C ALA A 457 -29.09 -10.45 -13.40
N LYS A 458 -29.24 -9.38 -12.61
CA LYS A 458 -29.65 -8.05 -13.10
C LYS A 458 -28.49 -7.28 -13.73
N ALA A 459 -28.82 -6.31 -14.58
CA ALA A 459 -27.85 -5.35 -15.08
C ALA A 459 -27.26 -4.53 -13.90
N LEU A 460 -25.94 -4.33 -13.92
CA LEU A 460 -25.26 -3.57 -12.88
C LEU A 460 -25.29 -2.07 -13.21
N VAL A 461 -25.79 -1.28 -12.29
CA VAL A 461 -25.85 0.18 -12.40
C VAL A 461 -24.72 0.80 -11.57
N LEU A 462 -23.89 1.64 -12.20
CA LEU A 462 -22.75 2.28 -11.55
C LEU A 462 -23.14 3.67 -11.03
N PRO A 463 -22.84 3.97 -9.74
CA PRO A 463 -22.88 5.34 -9.22
C PRO A 463 -21.92 6.26 -10.00
N PRO A 464 -22.25 7.56 -10.14
CA PRO A 464 -21.42 8.50 -10.90
C PRO A 464 -19.97 8.55 -10.43
N ILE A 465 -19.74 8.53 -9.12
CA ILE A 465 -18.38 8.57 -8.52
C ILE A 465 -17.57 7.34 -8.95
N THR A 466 -18.11 6.14 -8.74
CA THR A 466 -17.44 4.90 -9.15
C THR A 466 -17.19 4.88 -10.67
N LYS A 467 -18.15 5.32 -11.48
CA LYS A 467 -18.00 5.36 -12.94
C LYS A 467 -16.80 6.23 -13.36
N VAL A 468 -16.67 7.41 -12.77
CA VAL A 468 -15.56 8.33 -13.05
C VAL A 468 -14.23 7.72 -12.53
N CYS A 469 -14.19 7.22 -11.29
CA CYS A 469 -12.98 6.63 -10.71
C CYS A 469 -12.47 5.44 -11.52
N VAL A 470 -13.37 4.50 -11.90
CA VAL A 470 -12.99 3.33 -12.71
C VAL A 470 -12.50 3.77 -14.09
N ALA A 471 -13.17 4.72 -14.75
CA ALA A 471 -12.74 5.22 -16.05
C ALA A 471 -11.35 5.88 -15.98
N VAL A 472 -11.13 6.78 -15.01
CA VAL A 472 -9.84 7.48 -14.82
C VAL A 472 -8.74 6.48 -14.52
N LEU A 473 -8.95 5.53 -13.60
CA LEU A 473 -7.94 4.53 -13.25
C LEU A 473 -7.61 3.62 -14.44
N THR A 474 -8.63 3.17 -15.20
CA THR A 474 -8.42 2.32 -16.38
C THR A 474 -7.66 3.04 -17.49
N ILE A 475 -8.02 4.30 -17.78
CA ILE A 475 -7.32 5.13 -18.77
C ILE A 475 -5.86 5.37 -18.33
N SER A 476 -5.65 5.69 -17.04
CA SER A 476 -4.30 5.92 -16.49
C SER A 476 -3.38 4.71 -16.64
N VAL A 477 -3.91 3.47 -16.54
CA VAL A 477 -3.12 2.24 -16.76
C VAL A 477 -2.56 2.18 -18.18
N ILE A 478 -3.34 2.58 -19.18
CA ILE A 478 -2.92 2.58 -20.59
C ILE A 478 -1.97 3.76 -20.85
N VAL A 479 -2.36 4.96 -20.38
CA VAL A 479 -1.55 6.18 -20.58
C VAL A 479 -0.15 6.00 -20.01
N PHE A 480 0.00 5.56 -18.75
CA PHE A 480 1.30 5.34 -18.15
C PHE A 480 2.02 4.07 -18.65
N GLY A 481 1.31 3.19 -19.33
CA GLY A 481 1.91 2.06 -20.05
C GLY A 481 2.59 2.47 -21.36
N VAL A 482 2.13 3.56 -21.98
CA VAL A 482 2.70 4.11 -23.25
C VAL A 482 3.60 5.31 -22.98
N TYR A 483 3.19 6.19 -22.07
CA TYR A 483 3.88 7.44 -21.74
C TYR A 483 4.14 7.56 -20.24
N GLN A 484 5.26 6.99 -19.79
CA GLN A 484 5.64 6.92 -18.37
C GLN A 484 6.28 8.20 -17.82
N GLN A 485 6.70 9.13 -18.69
CA GLN A 485 7.48 10.33 -18.33
C GLN A 485 6.84 11.18 -17.23
N PRO A 486 5.51 11.48 -17.22
CA PRO A 486 4.92 12.29 -16.16
C PRO A 486 5.05 11.64 -14.77
N LEU A 487 4.95 10.29 -14.69
CA LEU A 487 5.09 9.58 -13.44
C LEU A 487 6.56 9.54 -12.98
N LEU A 488 7.51 9.41 -13.91
CA LEU A 488 8.94 9.44 -13.61
C LEU A 488 9.39 10.83 -13.17
N ALA A 489 8.83 11.90 -13.74
CA ALA A 489 9.12 13.27 -13.34
C ALA A 489 8.73 13.58 -11.88
N LEU A 490 7.71 12.92 -11.36
CA LEU A 490 7.33 13.05 -9.94
C LEU A 490 8.32 12.36 -8.99
N LEU A 491 9.22 11.53 -9.52
CA LEU A 491 10.25 10.80 -8.76
C LEU A 491 11.64 11.51 -8.81
N GLN A 492 11.72 12.64 -9.49
CA GLN A 492 12.90 13.49 -9.52
C GLN A 492 12.87 14.48 -8.37
#